data_581bf87eac0d73e5371de72777f0161d
#
_entry.id   581bf87eac0d73e5371de72777f0161d
#
_cell.length_a   1.000
_cell.length_b   1.000
_cell.length_c   1.000
_cell.angle_alpha   90.00
_cell.angle_beta   90.00
_cell.angle_gamma   90.00
#
_symmetry.space_group_name_H-M   'P 1'
#
loop_
_entity.id
_entity.type
_entity.pdbx_description
1 polymer ?
#
loop_
_entity_poly.entity_id
_entity_poly.type
_entity_poly.pdbx_seq_one_letter_code
_entity_poly.pdbx_strand_id
1 'polypeptide(L)'
;MKFKNLFNEDWSVNWEKILTISHFSKLRETPQSSTWHREGNCYKHTQLVAQAMEKLLNRNLVVVGSPAWVMCMAAALCHDLGKGETTKWSKEKNDWTTKNHGVVGERITRHLFYDENIVLREKVCYMVRHHMTLHHVYDKPEETDKRLIKLSHGIVPLNYMILLNIADSIGSINDMETEDSIYDKEMKLTNDVSCLHCYQKPYSFIDKSQLIRNSIDYTGEVINNRNNFCVYILCGFPGCGKSTYYKEFLDDKPIISRDIIRGELGIDGATTTNDKKVVGTREEEDKVSEIFDKKMIEYCENKESFVLDNTNLKYQYRKDYLLKIMKYNPKVKIIYIEAPNYIKDCIERRKGEIPKKVYDRMENNFDFPQLFECNELIIVKQHSDGTDETHIFNGDLTPSLADDIRSVSGKDYISKTKILNDLIITRGAMILDGYECYDSCIKYMDELISTYKNMFDYTELFGEIPLKND
;
A
#
# COMPACT_ATOMS: atom_id res chain seq x y z
N MET A 1 19.29 1.51 -0.56
CA MET A 1 19.79 0.17 -0.18
C MET A 1 18.74 -0.90 -0.47
N LYS A 2 19.08 -2.22 -0.37
CA LYS A 2 18.12 -3.33 -0.56
C LYS A 2 17.79 -4.01 0.77
N PHE A 3 16.61 -4.64 0.88
CA PHE A 3 16.20 -5.35 2.11
C PHE A 3 17.14 -6.48 2.50
N LYS A 4 17.74 -7.16 1.52
CA LYS A 4 18.78 -8.17 1.79
C LYS A 4 19.91 -7.64 2.68
N ASN A 5 20.17 -6.34 2.67
CA ASN A 5 21.21 -5.73 3.51
C ASN A 5 20.89 -5.73 5.01
N LEU A 6 19.65 -6.05 5.40
CA LEU A 6 19.24 -6.19 6.81
C LEU A 6 19.63 -7.56 7.39
N PHE A 7 20.09 -8.50 6.55
CA PHE A 7 20.34 -9.88 6.92
C PHE A 7 21.79 -10.27 6.66
N ASN A 8 22.25 -11.27 7.39
CA ASN A 8 23.49 -11.99 7.15
C ASN A 8 23.33 -12.96 5.96
N GLU A 9 24.38 -13.69 5.61
CA GLU A 9 24.36 -14.68 4.53
C GLU A 9 23.43 -15.87 4.83
N ASP A 10 23.30 -16.23 6.10
CA ASP A 10 22.40 -17.27 6.62
C ASP A 10 20.95 -16.80 6.84
N TRP A 11 20.62 -15.58 6.41
CA TRP A 11 19.35 -14.91 6.59
C TRP A 11 18.99 -14.52 8.04
N SER A 12 19.88 -14.72 9.00
CA SER A 12 19.68 -14.13 10.33
C SER A 12 19.73 -12.60 10.26
N VAL A 13 19.00 -11.92 11.15
CA VAL A 13 18.96 -10.45 11.17
C VAL A 13 20.32 -9.88 11.59
N ASN A 14 20.89 -9.00 10.77
CA ASN A 14 22.17 -8.35 11.05
C ASN A 14 21.97 -7.10 11.91
N TRP A 15 21.85 -7.31 13.23
CA TRP A 15 21.59 -6.23 14.19
C TRP A 15 22.68 -5.18 14.25
N GLU A 16 23.94 -5.56 14.05
CA GLU A 16 25.06 -4.62 14.05
C GLU A 16 24.95 -3.66 12.86
N LYS A 17 24.67 -4.18 11.68
CA LYS A 17 24.50 -3.38 10.47
C LYS A 17 23.24 -2.51 10.54
N ILE A 18 22.12 -3.03 11.05
CA ILE A 18 20.88 -2.28 11.24
C ILE A 18 21.13 -1.05 12.10
N LEU A 19 21.90 -1.16 13.18
CA LEU A 19 22.24 -0.04 14.06
C LEU A 19 23.11 1.04 13.43
N THR A 20 23.76 0.78 12.30
CA THR A 20 24.47 1.83 11.55
C THR A 20 23.53 2.74 10.77
N ILE A 21 22.27 2.33 10.60
CA ILE A 21 21.24 3.09 9.92
C ILE A 21 20.54 4.00 10.93
N SER A 22 20.62 5.31 10.73
CA SER A 22 20.19 6.34 11.70
C SER A 22 18.75 6.17 12.18
N HIS A 23 17.82 5.79 11.30
CA HIS A 23 16.43 5.59 11.68
C HIS A 23 16.23 4.40 12.63
N PHE A 24 16.98 3.32 12.46
CA PHE A 24 16.94 2.19 13.39
C PHE A 24 17.67 2.48 14.70
N SER A 25 18.84 3.14 14.65
CA SER A 25 19.57 3.49 15.87
C SER A 25 18.77 4.44 16.77
N LYS A 26 17.97 5.35 16.17
CA LYS A 26 17.08 6.26 16.89
C LYS A 26 16.02 5.54 17.72
N LEU A 27 15.57 4.35 17.29
CA LEU A 27 14.59 3.55 18.04
C LEU A 27 15.08 3.12 19.42
N ARG A 28 16.41 3.06 19.66
CA ARG A 28 16.99 2.75 20.98
C ARG A 28 16.68 3.81 22.02
N GLU A 29 16.55 5.06 21.58
CA GLU A 29 16.27 6.20 22.45
C GLU A 29 14.77 6.59 22.42
N THR A 30 13.97 5.92 21.58
CA THR A 30 12.55 6.21 21.42
C THR A 30 11.75 5.48 22.49
N PRO A 31 11.16 6.22 23.47
CA PRO A 31 10.33 5.62 24.50
C PRO A 31 8.99 5.14 23.93
N GLN A 32 8.34 4.24 24.67
CA GLN A 32 7.00 3.73 24.36
C GLN A 32 6.07 3.87 25.56
N SER A 33 4.76 3.72 25.33
CA SER A 33 3.75 3.64 26.39
C SER A 33 4.04 2.46 27.30
N SER A 34 4.20 2.69 28.58
CA SER A 34 4.41 1.63 29.58
C SER A 34 3.18 0.74 29.78
N THR A 35 2.02 1.19 29.34
CA THR A 35 0.77 0.42 29.38
C THR A 35 0.79 -0.74 28.39
N TRP A 36 1.31 -0.50 27.17
CA TRP A 36 1.28 -1.44 26.07
C TRP A 36 2.64 -2.10 25.76
N HIS A 37 3.74 -1.50 26.24
CA HIS A 37 5.10 -1.85 25.85
C HIS A 37 6.04 -1.84 27.06
N ARG A 38 6.00 -2.89 27.89
CA ARG A 38 6.88 -3.03 29.06
C ARG A 38 8.27 -3.53 28.72
N GLU A 39 8.50 -3.96 27.47
CA GLU A 39 9.80 -4.33 26.95
C GLU A 39 10.80 -3.15 26.90
N GLY A 40 10.31 -1.92 27.01
CA GLY A 40 11.12 -0.71 27.18
C GLY A 40 11.08 0.24 26.00
N ASN A 41 12.05 0.18 25.08
CA ASN A 41 12.13 1.08 23.94
C ASN A 41 11.69 0.43 22.61
N CYS A 42 11.46 1.26 21.58
CA CYS A 42 11.02 0.78 20.26
C CYS A 42 12.00 -0.22 19.63
N TYR A 43 13.31 -0.09 19.87
CA TYR A 43 14.30 -1.03 19.33
C TYR A 43 14.14 -2.44 19.92
N LYS A 44 13.93 -2.54 21.25
CA LYS A 44 13.69 -3.83 21.90
C LYS A 44 12.41 -4.48 21.39
N HIS A 45 11.34 -3.68 21.25
CA HIS A 45 10.10 -4.11 20.64
C HIS A 45 10.34 -4.66 19.23
N THR A 46 11.03 -3.91 18.35
CA THR A 46 11.36 -4.35 16.99
C THR A 46 12.12 -5.69 16.97
N GLN A 47 13.02 -5.92 17.95
CA GLN A 47 13.71 -7.22 18.07
C GLN A 47 12.74 -8.37 18.38
N LEU A 48 11.81 -8.16 19.32
CA LEU A 48 10.82 -9.16 19.70
C LEU A 48 9.84 -9.45 18.56
N VAL A 49 9.38 -8.40 17.86
CA VAL A 49 8.50 -8.54 16.68
C VAL A 49 9.21 -9.32 15.56
N ALA A 50 10.48 -9.04 15.28
CA ALA A 50 11.24 -9.79 14.27
C ALA A 50 11.38 -11.27 14.65
N GLN A 51 11.65 -11.58 15.92
CA GLN A 51 11.72 -12.96 16.42
C GLN A 51 10.36 -13.68 16.33
N ALA A 52 9.28 -12.99 16.68
CA ALA A 52 7.92 -13.50 16.55
C ALA A 52 7.57 -13.79 15.09
N MET A 53 7.87 -12.85 14.18
CA MET A 53 7.64 -13.00 12.74
C MET A 53 8.40 -14.21 12.17
N GLU A 54 9.67 -14.38 12.53
CA GLU A 54 10.46 -15.52 12.08
C GLU A 54 9.83 -16.85 12.50
N LYS A 55 9.37 -16.96 13.76
CA LYS A 55 8.67 -18.15 14.26
C LYS A 55 7.36 -18.40 13.51
N LEU A 56 6.58 -17.35 13.26
CA LEU A 56 5.32 -17.44 12.51
C LEU A 56 5.56 -17.88 11.06
N LEU A 57 6.57 -17.32 10.39
CA LEU A 57 6.93 -17.72 9.03
C LEU A 57 7.37 -19.18 8.96
N ASN A 58 8.18 -19.63 9.91
CA ASN A 58 8.60 -21.05 10.01
C ASN A 58 7.40 -21.97 10.24
N ARG A 59 6.48 -21.59 11.14
CA ARG A 59 5.23 -22.34 11.40
C ARG A 59 4.36 -22.44 10.13
N ASN A 60 4.30 -21.36 9.35
CA ASN A 60 3.56 -21.32 8.10
C ASN A 60 4.36 -21.83 6.89
N LEU A 61 5.53 -22.43 7.14
CA LEU A 61 6.41 -23.05 6.16
C LEU A 61 6.81 -22.13 5.01
N VAL A 62 6.93 -20.83 5.29
CA VAL A 62 7.45 -19.87 4.34
C VAL A 62 8.96 -20.04 4.21
N VAL A 63 9.43 -20.26 2.99
CA VAL A 63 10.85 -20.56 2.73
C VAL A 63 11.72 -19.37 3.10
N VAL A 64 12.73 -19.60 3.93
CA VAL A 64 13.71 -18.58 4.36
C VAL A 64 14.38 -17.97 3.15
N GLY A 65 14.48 -16.64 3.10
CA GLY A 65 15.06 -15.90 1.99
C GLY A 65 14.18 -15.78 0.75
N SER A 66 13.01 -16.41 0.72
CA SER A 66 12.03 -16.19 -0.37
C SER A 66 11.51 -14.73 -0.38
N PRO A 67 10.98 -14.23 -1.50
CA PRO A 67 10.40 -12.89 -1.55
C PRO A 67 9.33 -12.63 -0.48
N ALA A 68 8.48 -13.63 -0.18
CA ALA A 68 7.46 -13.53 0.86
C ALA A 68 8.10 -13.44 2.27
N TRP A 69 9.13 -14.26 2.53
CA TRP A 69 9.88 -14.21 3.78
C TRP A 69 10.57 -12.85 3.96
N VAL A 70 11.28 -12.37 2.93
CA VAL A 70 11.97 -11.07 2.96
C VAL A 70 10.97 -9.93 3.18
N MET A 71 9.82 -9.98 2.50
CA MET A 71 8.74 -9.00 2.67
C MET A 71 8.27 -8.92 4.13
N CYS A 72 7.92 -10.06 4.71
CA CYS A 72 7.41 -10.12 6.08
C CYS A 72 8.45 -9.73 7.12
N MET A 73 9.67 -10.23 7.01
CA MET A 73 10.77 -9.88 7.93
C MET A 73 11.16 -8.41 7.80
N ALA A 74 11.25 -7.87 6.58
CA ALA A 74 11.52 -6.45 6.37
C ALA A 74 10.38 -5.57 6.94
N ALA A 75 9.13 -5.98 6.77
CA ALA A 75 7.99 -5.30 7.36
C ALA A 75 8.05 -5.31 8.90
N ALA A 76 8.37 -6.46 9.51
CA ALA A 76 8.55 -6.57 10.96
C ALA A 76 9.69 -5.70 11.50
N LEU A 77 10.79 -5.58 10.75
CA LEU A 77 11.90 -4.70 11.12
C LEU A 77 11.56 -3.21 10.96
N CYS A 78 10.74 -2.85 9.98
CA CYS A 78 10.47 -1.45 9.60
C CYS A 78 9.17 -0.89 10.16
N HIS A 79 8.23 -1.72 10.71
CA HIS A 79 6.87 -1.30 11.05
C HIS A 79 6.82 -0.04 11.93
N ASP A 80 7.76 0.07 12.86
CA ASP A 80 7.82 1.12 13.86
C ASP A 80 8.87 2.21 13.59
N LEU A 81 9.51 2.25 12.42
CA LEU A 81 10.52 3.27 12.10
C LEU A 81 10.00 4.70 12.27
N GLY A 82 8.72 4.91 12.02
CA GLY A 82 8.08 6.21 12.18
C GLY A 82 7.97 6.68 13.63
N LYS A 83 8.03 5.78 14.62
CA LYS A 83 7.99 6.15 16.05
C LYS A 83 9.16 7.06 16.44
N GLY A 84 10.33 6.86 15.83
CA GLY A 84 11.49 7.73 16.06
C GLY A 84 11.25 9.21 15.76
N GLU A 85 10.30 9.55 14.89
CA GLU A 85 9.97 10.93 14.54
C GLU A 85 8.65 11.43 15.17
N THR A 86 7.75 10.53 15.51
CA THR A 86 6.38 10.88 15.91
C THR A 86 6.10 10.74 17.40
N THR A 87 6.95 10.05 18.16
CA THR A 87 6.76 9.86 19.60
C THR A 87 6.84 11.19 20.36
N LYS A 88 5.81 11.46 21.15
CA LYS A 88 5.69 12.66 21.98
C LYS A 88 5.03 12.32 23.31
N TRP A 89 5.48 12.99 24.37
CA TRP A 89 4.81 12.92 25.66
C TRP A 89 3.48 13.66 25.64
N SER A 90 2.40 12.96 25.96
CA SER A 90 1.07 13.55 26.12
C SER A 90 0.80 13.84 27.60
N LYS A 91 0.67 15.12 27.94
CA LYS A 91 0.30 15.53 29.30
C LYS A 91 -1.12 15.08 29.67
N GLU A 92 -2.02 15.06 28.69
CA GLU A 92 -3.41 14.65 28.87
C GLU A 92 -3.52 13.17 29.24
N LYS A 93 -2.76 12.30 28.52
CA LYS A 93 -2.76 10.85 28.74
C LYS A 93 -1.76 10.42 29.82
N ASN A 94 -0.91 11.33 30.27
CA ASN A 94 0.24 11.04 31.14
C ASN A 94 1.07 9.85 30.62
N ASP A 95 1.27 9.78 29.29
CA ASP A 95 1.94 8.67 28.62
C ASP A 95 2.53 9.11 27.27
N TRP A 96 3.41 8.28 26.71
CA TRP A 96 3.94 8.47 25.37
C TRP A 96 2.90 8.12 24.30
N THR A 97 2.82 8.93 23.28
CA THR A 97 1.90 8.74 22.14
C THR A 97 2.62 8.86 20.82
N THR A 98 2.19 8.07 19.83
CA THR A 98 2.75 8.02 18.49
C THR A 98 1.65 8.17 17.46
N LYS A 99 1.42 9.40 16.99
CA LYS A 99 0.38 9.63 16.00
C LYS A 99 0.95 9.50 14.57
N ASN A 100 0.25 8.76 13.71
CA ASN A 100 0.60 8.59 12.29
C ASN A 100 1.99 7.96 12.04
N HIS A 101 2.54 7.19 12.98
CA HIS A 101 3.86 6.57 12.82
C HIS A 101 3.91 5.58 11.64
N GLY A 102 2.81 4.89 11.30
CA GLY A 102 2.75 4.02 10.13
C GLY A 102 2.96 4.79 8.81
N VAL A 103 2.36 5.98 8.65
CA VAL A 103 2.53 6.84 7.46
C VAL A 103 3.96 7.38 7.38
N VAL A 104 4.52 7.80 8.51
CA VAL A 104 5.91 8.28 8.58
C VAL A 104 6.88 7.12 8.35
N GLY A 105 6.61 5.95 8.92
CA GLY A 105 7.41 4.73 8.74
C GLY A 105 7.41 4.25 7.29
N GLU A 106 6.27 4.27 6.61
CA GLU A 106 6.16 4.01 5.17
C GLU A 106 7.11 4.90 4.36
N ARG A 107 7.09 6.21 4.61
CA ARG A 107 7.95 7.18 3.93
C ARG A 107 9.43 6.90 4.17
N ILE A 108 9.82 6.68 5.43
CA ILE A 108 11.20 6.35 5.81
C ILE A 108 11.63 5.06 5.10
N THR A 109 10.81 4.03 5.12
CA THR A 109 11.09 2.73 4.49
C THR A 109 11.30 2.89 2.98
N ARG A 110 10.42 3.63 2.29
CA ARG A 110 10.55 3.88 0.85
C ARG A 110 11.86 4.55 0.49
N HIS A 111 12.31 5.53 1.27
CA HIS A 111 13.58 6.21 1.04
C HIS A 111 14.79 5.35 1.33
N LEU A 112 14.81 4.67 2.47
CA LEU A 112 15.92 3.79 2.86
C LEU A 112 16.17 2.70 1.83
N PHE A 113 15.10 2.16 1.26
CA PHE A 113 15.15 1.03 0.34
C PHE A 113 14.86 1.43 -1.11
N TYR A 114 15.28 2.63 -1.50
CA TYR A 114 15.07 3.16 -2.86
C TYR A 114 15.59 2.20 -3.95
N ASP A 115 16.74 1.53 -3.73
CA ASP A 115 17.35 0.62 -4.70
C ASP A 115 16.70 -0.78 -4.75
N GLU A 116 15.67 -1.01 -3.93
CA GLU A 116 14.94 -2.27 -3.95
C GLU A 116 14.02 -2.34 -5.18
N ASN A 117 13.67 -3.56 -5.59
CA ASN A 117 12.63 -3.80 -6.59
C ASN A 117 11.33 -3.09 -6.16
N ILE A 118 10.67 -2.37 -7.09
CA ILE A 118 9.48 -1.56 -6.80
C ILE A 118 8.39 -2.42 -6.12
N VAL A 119 8.12 -3.61 -6.63
CA VAL A 119 7.03 -4.47 -6.11
C VAL A 119 7.29 -4.87 -4.66
N LEU A 120 8.51 -5.35 -4.36
CA LEU A 120 8.87 -5.75 -3.00
C LEU A 120 8.89 -4.56 -2.06
N ARG A 121 9.46 -3.43 -2.49
CA ARG A 121 9.50 -2.18 -1.70
C ARG A 121 8.11 -1.71 -1.32
N GLU A 122 7.22 -1.60 -2.30
CA GLU A 122 5.87 -1.08 -2.04
C GLU A 122 5.03 -2.04 -1.21
N LYS A 123 5.22 -3.36 -1.35
CA LYS A 123 4.58 -4.35 -0.47
C LYS A 123 5.02 -4.14 0.99
N VAL A 124 6.32 -3.98 1.25
CA VAL A 124 6.82 -3.69 2.62
C VAL A 124 6.30 -2.34 3.12
N CYS A 125 6.34 -1.29 2.29
CA CYS A 125 5.80 0.04 2.63
C CYS A 125 4.31 -0.03 2.97
N TYR A 126 3.53 -0.81 2.23
CA TYR A 126 2.11 -1.04 2.49
C TYR A 126 1.89 -1.71 3.86
N MET A 127 2.65 -2.75 4.17
CA MET A 127 2.58 -3.42 5.47
C MET A 127 2.93 -2.46 6.61
N VAL A 128 4.00 -1.69 6.48
CA VAL A 128 4.43 -0.67 7.45
C VAL A 128 3.34 0.38 7.66
N ARG A 129 2.74 0.89 6.58
CA ARG A 129 1.67 1.90 6.67
C ARG A 129 0.46 1.41 7.44
N HIS A 130 0.05 0.18 7.20
CA HIS A 130 -1.23 -0.35 7.64
C HIS A 130 -1.14 -1.30 8.83
N HIS A 131 0.05 -1.52 9.45
CA HIS A 131 0.21 -2.48 10.54
C HIS A 131 -0.76 -2.22 11.70
N MET A 132 -1.02 -0.95 12.05
CA MET A 132 -1.97 -0.60 13.11
C MET A 132 -3.45 -0.80 12.72
N THR A 133 -3.77 -0.97 11.44
CA THR A 133 -5.17 -1.02 11.00
C THR A 133 -5.90 -2.24 11.54
N LEU A 134 -5.22 -3.39 11.61
CA LEU A 134 -5.78 -4.62 12.14
C LEU A 134 -5.87 -4.62 13.67
N HIS A 135 -4.97 -3.92 14.37
CA HIS A 135 -5.10 -3.73 15.82
C HIS A 135 -6.41 -3.04 16.20
N HIS A 136 -6.84 -2.10 15.36
CA HIS A 136 -8.02 -1.26 15.60
C HIS A 136 -9.23 -1.65 14.74
N VAL A 137 -9.21 -2.80 14.08
CA VAL A 137 -10.27 -3.18 13.13
C VAL A 137 -11.63 -3.35 13.82
N TYR A 138 -11.63 -3.81 15.06
CA TYR A 138 -12.83 -4.04 15.86
C TYR A 138 -13.23 -2.89 16.79
N ASP A 139 -12.46 -1.81 16.85
CA ASP A 139 -12.79 -0.65 17.70
C ASP A 139 -14.11 0.01 17.31
N LYS A 140 -14.50 -0.14 16.04
CA LYS A 140 -15.76 0.31 15.47
C LYS A 140 -16.37 -0.81 14.64
N PRO A 141 -17.23 -1.64 15.26
CA PRO A 141 -17.81 -2.80 14.59
C PRO A 141 -18.51 -2.48 13.27
N GLU A 142 -19.15 -1.33 13.16
CA GLU A 142 -19.82 -0.85 11.96
C GLU A 142 -18.89 -0.52 10.79
N GLU A 143 -17.60 -0.36 11.05
CA GLU A 143 -16.57 -0.07 10.04
C GLU A 143 -15.67 -1.28 9.74
N THR A 144 -15.83 -2.39 10.47
CA THR A 144 -14.94 -3.56 10.37
C THR A 144 -14.85 -4.07 8.94
N ASP A 145 -15.96 -4.39 8.31
CA ASP A 145 -16.01 -4.92 6.94
C ASP A 145 -15.36 -3.96 5.95
N LYS A 146 -15.67 -2.66 6.06
CA LYS A 146 -15.09 -1.63 5.20
C LYS A 146 -13.57 -1.54 5.33
N ARG A 147 -13.04 -1.66 6.55
CA ARG A 147 -11.59 -1.66 6.80
C ARG A 147 -10.91 -2.90 6.23
N LEU A 148 -11.50 -4.07 6.46
CA LEU A 148 -10.99 -5.33 5.92
C LEU A 148 -11.04 -5.35 4.38
N ILE A 149 -12.14 -4.88 3.78
CA ILE A 149 -12.26 -4.74 2.32
C ILE A 149 -11.16 -3.82 1.76
N LYS A 150 -10.92 -2.65 2.37
CA LYS A 150 -9.84 -1.75 1.94
C LYS A 150 -8.47 -2.42 2.00
N LEU A 151 -8.18 -3.12 3.08
CA LEU A 151 -6.90 -3.82 3.24
C LEU A 151 -6.74 -4.95 2.24
N SER A 152 -7.79 -5.72 1.99
CA SER A 152 -7.77 -6.86 1.08
C SER A 152 -7.60 -6.46 -0.40
N HIS A 153 -7.96 -5.22 -0.76
CA HIS A 153 -7.71 -4.66 -2.09
C HIS A 153 -6.38 -3.88 -2.17
N GLY A 154 -5.53 -4.04 -1.18
CA GLY A 154 -4.17 -3.53 -1.21
C GLY A 154 -3.24 -4.40 -2.07
N ILE A 155 -1.97 -4.01 -2.09
CA ILE A 155 -0.94 -4.72 -2.86
C ILE A 155 -0.33 -5.91 -2.13
N VAL A 156 -0.78 -6.19 -0.90
CA VAL A 156 -0.32 -7.30 -0.06
C VAL A 156 -1.51 -8.18 0.32
N PRO A 157 -1.42 -9.50 0.14
CA PRO A 157 -2.44 -10.41 0.62
C PRO A 157 -2.68 -10.27 2.13
N LEU A 158 -3.95 -10.29 2.53
CA LEU A 158 -4.35 -9.96 3.90
C LEU A 158 -3.80 -10.93 4.97
N ASN A 159 -3.53 -12.18 4.59
CA ASN A 159 -2.88 -13.15 5.48
C ASN A 159 -1.50 -12.68 5.97
N TYR A 160 -0.69 -12.02 5.13
CA TYR A 160 0.60 -11.48 5.56
C TYR A 160 0.43 -10.25 6.47
N MET A 161 -0.63 -9.45 6.26
CA MET A 161 -0.99 -8.38 7.18
C MET A 161 -1.39 -8.92 8.55
N ILE A 162 -2.13 -10.03 8.59
CA ILE A 162 -2.50 -10.73 9.84
C ILE A 162 -1.24 -11.25 10.54
N LEU A 163 -0.30 -11.87 9.82
CA LEU A 163 0.96 -12.33 10.40
C LEU A 163 1.75 -11.19 11.04
N LEU A 164 1.80 -10.02 10.40
CA LEU A 164 2.48 -8.85 10.99
C LEU A 164 1.75 -8.35 12.25
N ASN A 165 0.42 -8.32 12.24
CA ASN A 165 -0.37 -7.94 13.41
C ASN A 165 -0.15 -8.87 14.60
N ILE A 166 -0.08 -10.18 14.35
CA ILE A 166 0.21 -11.19 15.38
C ILE A 166 1.63 -11.03 15.90
N ALA A 167 2.61 -10.87 15.00
CA ALA A 167 4.01 -10.70 15.40
C ALA A 167 4.19 -9.46 16.27
N ASP A 168 3.51 -8.36 15.94
CA ASP A 168 3.53 -7.11 16.69
C ASP A 168 2.89 -7.29 18.08
N SER A 169 1.73 -7.96 18.17
CA SER A 169 1.09 -8.30 19.44
C SER A 169 1.97 -9.21 20.32
N ILE A 170 2.58 -10.26 19.75
CA ILE A 170 3.50 -11.15 20.50
C ILE A 170 4.75 -10.41 20.96
N GLY A 171 5.25 -9.46 20.16
CA GLY A 171 6.41 -8.63 20.50
C GLY A 171 6.15 -7.59 21.56
N SER A 172 4.88 -7.28 21.86
CA SER A 172 4.46 -6.30 22.86
C SER A 172 4.29 -6.99 24.23
N ILE A 173 5.09 -6.59 25.20
CA ILE A 173 4.96 -7.10 26.57
C ILE A 173 4.00 -6.20 27.36
N ASN A 174 2.81 -6.71 27.64
CA ASN A 174 1.79 -5.99 28.41
C ASN A 174 0.96 -6.96 29.25
N ASP A 175 0.13 -6.45 30.18
CA ASP A 175 -0.75 -7.27 31.02
C ASP A 175 -2.15 -7.44 30.40
N MET A 176 -2.40 -6.85 29.25
CA MET A 176 -3.74 -6.78 28.63
C MET A 176 -3.99 -7.94 27.65
N GLU A 177 -2.92 -8.52 27.10
CA GLU A 177 -3.00 -9.60 26.14
C GLU A 177 -2.17 -10.80 26.60
N THR A 178 -2.77 -11.98 26.52
CA THR A 178 -2.11 -13.29 26.71
C THR A 178 -1.86 -13.92 25.35
N GLU A 179 -0.96 -14.93 25.28
CA GLU A 179 -0.77 -15.71 24.05
C GLU A 179 -2.11 -16.26 23.52
N ASP A 180 -2.95 -16.80 24.40
CA ASP A 180 -4.27 -17.34 24.03
C ASP A 180 -5.17 -16.26 23.44
N SER A 181 -5.22 -15.07 24.04
CA SER A 181 -6.03 -13.96 23.51
C SER A 181 -5.53 -13.43 22.15
N ILE A 182 -4.22 -13.48 21.90
CA ILE A 182 -3.62 -13.13 20.61
C ILE A 182 -4.02 -14.17 19.54
N TYR A 183 -3.95 -15.47 19.87
CA TYR A 183 -4.38 -16.54 18.95
C TYR A 183 -5.89 -16.52 18.70
N ASP A 184 -6.72 -16.22 19.69
CA ASP A 184 -8.17 -16.06 19.51
C ASP A 184 -8.48 -14.89 18.57
N LYS A 185 -7.74 -13.79 18.68
CA LYS A 185 -7.85 -12.65 17.75
C LYS A 185 -7.41 -13.04 16.34
N GLU A 186 -6.32 -13.80 16.20
CA GLU A 186 -5.87 -14.36 14.91
C GLU A 186 -6.96 -15.20 14.25
N MET A 187 -7.52 -16.14 15.00
CA MET A 187 -8.59 -17.02 14.51
C MET A 187 -9.81 -16.21 14.08
N LYS A 188 -10.20 -15.22 14.89
CA LYS A 188 -11.32 -14.34 14.54
C LYS A 188 -11.03 -13.54 13.26
N LEU A 189 -9.86 -12.91 13.13
CA LEU A 189 -9.47 -12.17 11.91
C LEU A 189 -9.46 -13.08 10.69
N THR A 190 -8.92 -14.30 10.82
CA THR A 190 -8.86 -15.28 9.74
C THR A 190 -10.27 -15.71 9.32
N ASN A 191 -11.15 -15.95 10.26
CA ASN A 191 -12.54 -16.30 10.00
C ASN A 191 -13.32 -15.14 9.36
N ASP A 192 -13.20 -13.92 9.89
CA ASP A 192 -13.88 -12.74 9.33
C ASP A 192 -13.43 -12.46 7.90
N VAL A 193 -12.14 -12.62 7.61
CA VAL A 193 -11.60 -12.48 6.25
C VAL A 193 -12.14 -13.61 5.35
N SER A 194 -12.20 -14.83 5.82
CA SER A 194 -12.75 -15.96 5.08
C SER A 194 -14.24 -15.74 4.80
N CYS A 195 -15.01 -15.28 5.79
CA CYS A 195 -16.43 -14.93 5.61
C CYS A 195 -16.61 -13.80 4.59
N LEU A 196 -15.81 -12.75 4.63
CA LEU A 196 -15.85 -11.68 3.61
C LEU A 196 -15.59 -12.20 2.20
N HIS A 197 -14.65 -13.16 2.06
CA HIS A 197 -14.41 -13.83 0.79
C HIS A 197 -15.60 -14.68 0.33
N CYS A 198 -16.35 -15.27 1.26
CA CYS A 198 -17.51 -16.10 0.95
C CYS A 198 -18.76 -15.29 0.63
N TYR A 199 -19.04 -14.22 1.39
CA TYR A 199 -20.26 -13.41 1.23
C TYR A 199 -20.15 -12.35 0.13
N GLN A 200 -18.97 -11.80 -0.03
CA GLN A 200 -18.68 -10.94 -1.18
C GLN A 200 -18.16 -11.87 -2.27
N LYS A 201 -18.87 -11.91 -3.41
CA LYS A 201 -18.40 -12.60 -4.61
C LYS A 201 -16.88 -12.46 -4.71
N PRO A 202 -16.15 -13.55 -5.05
CA PRO A 202 -14.68 -13.52 -5.14
C PRO A 202 -14.23 -12.21 -5.77
N TYR A 203 -13.18 -11.62 -5.27
CA TYR A 203 -12.70 -10.26 -5.62
C TYR A 203 -12.67 -9.94 -7.11
N SER A 204 -12.58 -10.95 -7.98
CA SER A 204 -12.73 -10.86 -9.43
C SER A 204 -14.08 -10.33 -9.92
N PHE A 205 -15.10 -10.24 -9.05
CA PHE A 205 -16.47 -9.83 -9.42
C PHE A 205 -16.90 -8.50 -8.80
N ILE A 206 -16.13 -7.91 -7.89
CA ILE A 206 -16.42 -6.55 -7.44
C ILE A 206 -15.91 -5.61 -8.53
N ASP A 207 -16.83 -4.88 -9.15
CA ASP A 207 -16.47 -3.78 -10.03
C ASP A 207 -15.51 -2.84 -9.29
N LYS A 208 -14.30 -2.70 -9.79
CA LYS A 208 -13.26 -1.88 -9.19
C LYS A 208 -13.75 -0.44 -8.94
N SER A 209 -14.56 0.07 -9.84
CA SER A 209 -15.18 1.38 -9.67
C SER A 209 -16.12 1.42 -8.46
N GLN A 210 -16.83 0.32 -8.17
CA GLN A 210 -17.65 0.22 -6.95
C GLN A 210 -16.77 0.21 -5.69
N LEU A 211 -15.65 -0.49 -5.72
CA LEU A 211 -14.71 -0.49 -4.62
C LEU A 211 -14.16 0.93 -4.35
N ILE A 212 -13.75 1.64 -5.40
CA ILE A 212 -13.26 3.02 -5.27
C ILE A 212 -14.35 3.89 -4.64
N ARG A 213 -15.61 3.81 -5.15
CA ARG A 213 -16.74 4.55 -4.58
C ARG A 213 -16.95 4.28 -3.10
N ASN A 214 -16.95 3.01 -2.70
CA ASN A 214 -17.09 2.63 -1.29
C ASN A 214 -15.91 3.15 -0.44
N SER A 215 -14.72 3.12 -0.98
CA SER A 215 -13.50 3.55 -0.28
C SER A 215 -13.44 5.04 0.00
N ILE A 216 -14.02 5.85 -0.89
CA ILE A 216 -14.08 7.32 -0.75
C ILE A 216 -15.40 7.81 -0.13
N ASP A 217 -16.29 6.91 0.29
CA ASP A 217 -17.62 7.21 0.83
C ASP A 217 -18.56 7.91 -0.19
N TYR A 218 -18.44 7.54 -1.46
CA TYR A 218 -19.34 8.07 -2.49
C TYR A 218 -20.73 7.43 -2.38
N THR A 219 -21.74 8.23 -2.15
CA THR A 219 -23.15 7.81 -1.99
C THR A 219 -24.07 8.28 -3.13
N GLY A 220 -23.50 8.97 -4.12
CA GLY A 220 -24.26 9.52 -5.25
C GLY A 220 -24.67 8.46 -6.27
N GLU A 221 -25.59 8.82 -7.15
CA GLU A 221 -25.99 8.00 -8.30
C GLU A 221 -24.86 7.90 -9.33
N VAL A 222 -24.82 6.78 -10.06
CA VAL A 222 -23.91 6.57 -11.18
C VAL A 222 -24.69 6.70 -12.48
N ILE A 223 -24.36 7.72 -13.28
CA ILE A 223 -25.10 8.05 -14.50
C ILE A 223 -24.85 7.02 -15.60
N ASN A 224 -23.67 6.35 -15.60
CA ASN A 224 -23.28 5.46 -16.68
C ASN A 224 -22.41 4.29 -16.19
N ASN A 225 -22.84 3.05 -16.47
CA ASN A 225 -22.16 1.82 -16.03
C ASN A 225 -21.05 1.32 -16.97
N ARG A 226 -20.88 1.92 -18.14
CA ARG A 226 -19.88 1.52 -19.15
C ARG A 226 -19.21 2.75 -19.73
N ASN A 227 -18.17 3.22 -19.09
CA ASN A 227 -17.37 4.33 -19.59
C ASN A 227 -15.97 3.86 -19.98
N ASN A 228 -15.56 4.20 -21.19
CA ASN A 228 -14.26 3.85 -21.75
C ASN A 228 -13.27 5.00 -21.67
N PHE A 229 -13.52 6.04 -20.87
CA PHE A 229 -12.57 7.14 -20.71
C PHE A 229 -11.79 7.02 -19.38
N CYS A 230 -10.58 7.59 -19.39
CA CYS A 230 -9.66 7.53 -18.29
C CYS A 230 -9.40 8.92 -17.69
N VAL A 231 -9.32 8.99 -16.36
CA VAL A 231 -8.81 10.17 -15.64
C VAL A 231 -7.43 9.82 -15.10
N TYR A 232 -6.41 10.52 -15.59
CA TYR A 232 -5.03 10.35 -15.18
C TYR A 232 -4.69 11.41 -14.12
N ILE A 233 -4.25 10.98 -12.94
CA ILE A 233 -3.86 11.88 -11.85
C ILE A 233 -2.34 11.79 -11.69
N LEU A 234 -1.62 12.82 -12.11
CA LEU A 234 -0.18 12.89 -11.88
C LEU A 234 0.09 13.24 -10.42
N CYS A 235 0.91 12.45 -9.74
CA CYS A 235 1.27 12.61 -8.35
C CYS A 235 2.78 12.70 -8.20
N GLY A 236 3.28 13.67 -7.44
CA GLY A 236 4.71 13.82 -7.18
C GLY A 236 5.10 15.25 -6.86
N PHE A 237 6.27 15.40 -6.29
CA PHE A 237 6.80 16.71 -5.88
C PHE A 237 7.06 17.63 -7.08
N PRO A 238 7.07 18.95 -6.88
CA PRO A 238 7.53 19.86 -7.92
C PRO A 238 8.96 19.53 -8.34
N GLY A 239 9.21 19.41 -9.66
CA GLY A 239 10.52 19.02 -10.19
C GLY A 239 10.78 17.51 -10.28
N CYS A 240 9.84 16.63 -9.88
CA CYS A 240 10.01 15.18 -10.02
C CYS A 240 9.88 14.63 -11.46
N GLY A 241 9.48 15.44 -12.44
CA GLY A 241 9.39 15.00 -13.84
C GLY A 241 7.97 14.81 -14.38
N LYS A 242 6.90 15.24 -13.66
CA LYS A 242 5.50 15.12 -14.13
C LYS A 242 5.27 15.66 -15.53
N SER A 243 5.75 16.88 -15.81
CA SER A 243 5.56 17.52 -17.11
C SER A 243 6.33 16.80 -18.23
N THR A 244 7.46 16.15 -17.92
CA THR A 244 8.20 15.33 -18.87
C THR A 244 7.41 14.07 -19.19
N TYR A 245 6.93 13.37 -18.16
CA TYR A 245 6.09 12.18 -18.33
C TYR A 245 4.82 12.49 -19.13
N TYR A 246 4.15 13.61 -18.85
CA TYR A 246 2.98 14.03 -19.61
C TYR A 246 3.30 14.18 -21.10
N LYS A 247 4.37 14.91 -21.44
CA LYS A 247 4.77 15.15 -22.83
C LYS A 247 5.16 13.88 -23.58
N GLU A 248 5.69 12.89 -22.87
CA GLU A 248 6.18 11.65 -23.49
C GLU A 248 5.07 10.61 -23.65
N PHE A 249 4.14 10.52 -22.71
CA PHE A 249 3.18 9.41 -22.67
C PHE A 249 1.70 9.83 -22.73
N LEU A 250 1.37 11.11 -22.53
CA LEU A 250 -0.01 11.58 -22.39
C LEU A 250 -0.31 12.87 -23.16
N ASP A 251 0.55 13.33 -24.05
CA ASP A 251 0.44 14.61 -24.78
C ASP A 251 -0.75 14.68 -25.74
N ASP A 252 -1.31 13.52 -26.10
CA ASP A 252 -2.53 13.40 -26.88
C ASP A 252 -3.81 13.68 -26.07
N LYS A 253 -3.70 13.91 -24.74
CA LYS A 253 -4.83 14.12 -23.83
C LYS A 253 -4.85 15.54 -23.27
N PRO A 254 -6.04 16.16 -23.16
CA PRO A 254 -6.14 17.47 -22.52
C PRO A 254 -5.65 17.42 -21.06
N ILE A 255 -4.96 18.49 -20.66
CA ILE A 255 -4.40 18.62 -19.31
C ILE A 255 -5.14 19.73 -18.55
N ILE A 256 -5.48 19.45 -17.32
CA ILE A 256 -6.03 20.43 -16.38
C ILE A 256 -5.00 20.65 -15.27
N SER A 257 -4.48 21.87 -15.17
CA SER A 257 -3.51 22.26 -14.16
C SER A 257 -3.89 23.60 -13.54
N ARG A 258 -3.78 23.71 -12.22
CA ARG A 258 -4.02 24.99 -11.54
C ARG A 258 -3.02 26.05 -11.98
N ASP A 259 -1.78 25.66 -12.29
CA ASP A 259 -0.75 26.60 -12.74
C ASP A 259 -1.07 27.13 -14.15
N ILE A 260 -1.59 26.29 -15.05
CA ILE A 260 -2.06 26.72 -16.37
C ILE A 260 -3.24 27.69 -16.23
N ILE A 261 -4.22 27.36 -15.39
CA ILE A 261 -5.41 28.22 -15.17
C ILE A 261 -5.01 29.57 -14.58
N ARG A 262 -4.05 29.60 -13.63
CA ARG A 262 -3.51 30.87 -13.09
C ARG A 262 -2.88 31.71 -14.20
N GLY A 263 -2.11 31.08 -15.08
CA GLY A 263 -1.53 31.76 -16.25
C GLY A 263 -2.59 32.31 -17.20
N GLU A 264 -3.66 31.57 -17.49
CA GLU A 264 -4.79 32.00 -18.31
C GLU A 264 -5.53 33.22 -17.68
N LEU A 265 -5.59 33.29 -16.36
CA LEU A 265 -6.21 34.37 -15.61
C LEU A 265 -5.29 35.56 -15.35
N GLY A 266 -4.01 35.50 -15.75
CA GLY A 266 -3.01 36.53 -15.45
C GLY A 266 -2.68 36.63 -13.94
N ILE A 267 -2.98 35.58 -13.18
CA ILE A 267 -2.62 35.49 -11.76
C ILE A 267 -1.18 35.01 -11.70
N ASP A 268 -0.28 35.84 -11.21
CA ASP A 268 1.13 35.50 -11.06
C ASP A 268 1.25 34.22 -10.21
N GLY A 269 1.75 33.16 -10.83
CA GLY A 269 2.08 31.95 -10.12
C GLY A 269 3.00 32.27 -8.96
N ALA A 270 2.94 31.51 -7.87
CA ALA A 270 3.68 31.73 -6.64
C ALA A 270 5.18 31.97 -6.87
N THR A 271 5.55 33.17 -7.30
CA THR A 271 6.92 33.66 -7.36
C THR A 271 7.31 34.09 -5.96
N THR A 272 8.31 33.44 -5.40
CA THR A 272 8.93 33.85 -4.14
C THR A 272 9.82 35.07 -4.41
N THR A 273 9.30 36.26 -4.21
CA THR A 273 10.13 37.42 -4.03
C THR A 273 10.24 37.73 -2.54
N ASN A 274 11.46 37.69 -2.02
CA ASN A 274 11.82 38.15 -0.66
C ASN A 274 10.94 37.60 0.46
N ASP A 275 10.98 36.24 0.72
CA ASP A 275 10.35 35.58 1.85
C ASP A 275 8.80 35.70 1.98
N LYS A 276 8.15 36.43 1.08
CA LYS A 276 6.70 36.51 1.03
C LYS A 276 6.20 35.80 -0.25
N LYS A 277 5.56 34.69 -0.10
CA LYS A 277 4.80 34.03 -1.15
C LYS A 277 3.65 34.99 -1.54
N VAL A 278 3.68 35.57 -2.71
CA VAL A 278 2.51 36.17 -3.32
C VAL A 278 1.68 35.00 -3.87
N VAL A 279 0.84 34.48 -3.04
CA VAL A 279 -0.27 33.60 -3.46
C VAL A 279 -1.33 34.57 -3.96
N GLY A 280 -2.04 34.22 -5.02
CA GLY A 280 -3.24 34.94 -5.42
C GLY A 280 -4.17 35.14 -4.22
N THR A 281 -5.00 36.16 -4.27
CA THR A 281 -6.03 36.41 -3.26
C THR A 281 -6.91 35.16 -3.12
N ARG A 282 -7.60 35.04 -2.00
CA ARG A 282 -8.54 33.91 -1.80
C ARG A 282 -9.58 33.85 -2.93
N GLU A 283 -10.08 34.99 -3.37
CA GLU A 283 -11.05 35.12 -4.47
C GLU A 283 -10.47 34.62 -5.82
N GLU A 284 -9.20 34.92 -6.10
CA GLU A 284 -8.51 34.41 -7.29
C GLU A 284 -8.32 32.88 -7.23
N GLU A 285 -7.93 32.33 -6.09
CA GLU A 285 -7.78 30.88 -5.92
C GLU A 285 -9.14 30.16 -5.95
N ASP A 286 -10.23 30.81 -5.49
CA ASP A 286 -11.59 30.27 -5.60
C ASP A 286 -12.02 30.23 -7.09
N LYS A 287 -11.71 31.26 -7.90
CA LYS A 287 -11.93 31.24 -9.36
C LYS A 287 -11.11 30.15 -10.06
N VAL A 288 -9.83 29.98 -9.69
CA VAL A 288 -9.00 28.88 -10.23
C VAL A 288 -9.64 27.54 -9.92
N SER A 289 -10.18 27.36 -8.72
CA SER A 289 -10.84 26.12 -8.30
C SER A 289 -12.13 25.88 -9.08
N GLU A 290 -12.94 26.93 -9.29
CA GLU A 290 -14.18 26.85 -10.06
C GLU A 290 -13.91 26.44 -11.53
N ILE A 291 -12.94 27.08 -12.19
CA ILE A 291 -12.55 26.75 -13.57
C ILE A 291 -12.00 25.33 -13.66
N PHE A 292 -11.16 24.93 -12.69
CA PHE A 292 -10.59 23.59 -12.61
C PHE A 292 -11.70 22.53 -12.54
N ASP A 293 -12.65 22.72 -11.62
CA ASP A 293 -13.78 21.81 -11.42
C ASP A 293 -14.70 21.79 -12.65
N LYS A 294 -14.98 22.94 -13.25
CA LYS A 294 -15.79 23.03 -14.46
C LYS A 294 -15.17 22.26 -15.63
N LYS A 295 -13.88 22.50 -15.94
CA LYS A 295 -13.17 21.75 -17.00
C LYS A 295 -13.18 20.24 -16.73
N MET A 296 -12.96 19.81 -15.46
CA MET A 296 -12.98 18.40 -15.08
C MET A 296 -14.34 17.74 -15.33
N ILE A 297 -15.43 18.42 -14.97
CA ILE A 297 -16.80 17.94 -15.18
C ILE A 297 -17.14 17.89 -16.67
N GLU A 298 -16.79 18.91 -17.44
CA GLU A 298 -17.02 18.99 -18.88
C GLU A 298 -16.39 17.80 -19.63
N TYR A 299 -15.12 17.45 -19.34
CA TYR A 299 -14.47 16.28 -19.92
C TYR A 299 -15.17 14.96 -19.52
N CYS A 300 -15.63 14.86 -18.25
CA CYS A 300 -16.40 13.71 -17.82
C CYS A 300 -17.75 13.57 -18.55
N GLU A 301 -18.46 14.67 -18.76
CA GLU A 301 -19.74 14.71 -19.50
C GLU A 301 -19.53 14.29 -20.97
N ASN A 302 -18.47 14.74 -21.58
CA ASN A 302 -18.07 14.39 -22.94
C ASN A 302 -17.47 12.98 -23.06
N LYS A 303 -17.22 12.28 -21.94
CA LYS A 303 -16.51 10.99 -21.87
C LYS A 303 -15.11 11.06 -22.49
N GLU A 304 -14.45 12.15 -22.30
CA GLU A 304 -13.12 12.45 -22.83
C GLU A 304 -12.06 12.15 -21.77
N SER A 305 -10.99 11.43 -22.14
CA SER A 305 -9.89 11.16 -21.23
C SER A 305 -9.04 12.41 -21.03
N PHE A 306 -8.65 12.69 -19.81
CA PHE A 306 -7.88 13.90 -19.45
C PHE A 306 -6.89 13.65 -18.31
N VAL A 307 -5.97 14.60 -18.12
CA VAL A 307 -4.91 14.55 -17.13
C VAL A 307 -5.09 15.66 -16.09
N LEU A 308 -5.00 15.31 -14.82
CA LEU A 308 -4.95 16.24 -13.68
C LEU A 308 -3.49 16.43 -13.26
N ASP A 309 -2.87 17.56 -13.62
CA ASP A 309 -1.49 17.90 -13.29
C ASP A 309 -1.44 18.94 -12.16
N ASN A 310 -1.34 18.42 -10.96
CA ASN A 310 -0.96 19.15 -9.76
C ASN A 310 0.05 18.29 -8.98
N THR A 311 0.44 18.71 -7.78
CA THR A 311 1.30 17.84 -6.94
C THR A 311 0.56 16.59 -6.46
N ASN A 312 -0.73 16.71 -6.19
CA ASN A 312 -1.66 15.64 -5.78
C ASN A 312 -1.14 14.75 -4.62
N LEU A 313 -0.29 15.33 -3.76
CA LEU A 313 0.42 14.60 -2.70
C LEU A 313 -0.49 14.20 -1.53
N LYS A 314 -1.59 14.91 -1.27
CA LYS A 314 -2.51 14.60 -0.19
C LYS A 314 -3.65 13.72 -0.69
N TYR A 315 -3.97 12.67 0.08
CA TYR A 315 -5.15 11.84 -0.17
C TYR A 315 -6.44 12.68 -0.26
N GLN A 316 -6.61 13.68 0.62
CA GLN A 316 -7.80 14.51 0.64
C GLN A 316 -8.04 15.20 -0.71
N TYR A 317 -7.01 15.73 -1.37
CA TYR A 317 -7.18 16.36 -2.69
C TYR A 317 -7.58 15.35 -3.77
N ARG A 318 -6.98 14.18 -3.77
CA ARG A 318 -7.34 13.10 -4.68
C ARG A 318 -8.78 12.61 -4.43
N LYS A 319 -9.16 12.46 -3.15
CA LYS A 319 -10.52 12.12 -2.74
C LYS A 319 -11.53 13.14 -3.23
N ASP A 320 -11.24 14.44 -3.12
CA ASP A 320 -12.13 15.53 -3.56
C ASP A 320 -12.37 15.47 -5.08
N TYR A 321 -11.35 15.15 -5.88
CA TYR A 321 -11.55 14.91 -7.32
C TYR A 321 -12.42 13.67 -7.56
N LEU A 322 -12.10 12.57 -6.90
CA LEU A 322 -12.85 11.32 -7.04
C LEU A 322 -14.33 11.50 -6.71
N LEU A 323 -14.66 12.18 -5.62
CA LEU A 323 -16.04 12.46 -5.23
C LEU A 323 -16.82 13.20 -6.33
N LYS A 324 -16.16 14.06 -7.11
CA LYS A 324 -16.79 14.83 -8.19
C LYS A 324 -16.99 14.02 -9.46
N ILE A 325 -16.05 13.10 -9.79
CA ILE A 325 -16.06 12.39 -11.06
C ILE A 325 -16.71 11.00 -10.99
N MET A 326 -16.87 10.39 -9.80
CA MET A 326 -17.34 8.99 -9.68
C MET A 326 -18.74 8.77 -10.19
N LYS A 327 -19.61 9.80 -10.27
CA LYS A 327 -20.93 9.70 -10.90
C LYS A 327 -20.84 9.33 -12.40
N TYR A 328 -19.74 9.67 -13.07
CA TYR A 328 -19.50 9.37 -14.48
C TYR A 328 -18.78 8.03 -14.70
N ASN A 329 -18.37 7.36 -13.62
CA ASN A 329 -17.71 6.06 -13.60
C ASN A 329 -16.46 5.94 -14.51
N PRO A 330 -15.50 6.90 -14.47
CA PRO A 330 -14.29 6.81 -15.28
C PRO A 330 -13.37 5.68 -14.78
N LYS A 331 -12.44 5.24 -15.64
CA LYS A 331 -11.25 4.54 -15.18
C LYS A 331 -10.27 5.55 -14.60
N VAL A 332 -9.89 5.39 -13.35
CA VAL A 332 -8.92 6.26 -12.68
C VAL A 332 -7.55 5.61 -12.70
N LYS A 333 -6.55 6.36 -13.16
CA LYS A 333 -5.14 5.95 -13.12
C LYS A 333 -4.34 7.01 -12.36
N ILE A 334 -3.67 6.60 -11.29
CA ILE A 334 -2.76 7.48 -10.54
C ILE A 334 -1.34 7.15 -10.93
N ILE A 335 -0.57 8.16 -11.35
CA ILE A 335 0.82 8.02 -11.77
C ILE A 335 1.69 8.75 -10.76
N TYR A 336 2.39 7.99 -9.93
CA TYR A 336 3.34 8.53 -8.98
C TYR A 336 4.75 8.53 -9.57
N ILE A 337 5.38 9.68 -9.61
CA ILE A 337 6.73 9.86 -10.16
C ILE A 337 7.69 10.22 -9.03
N GLU A 338 8.73 9.41 -8.89
CA GLU A 338 9.73 9.49 -7.84
C GLU A 338 11.11 9.81 -8.41
N ALA A 339 11.71 10.92 -7.97
CA ALA A 339 13.07 11.30 -8.35
C ALA A 339 14.12 10.47 -7.58
N PRO A 340 15.34 10.23 -8.13
CA PRO A 340 16.35 9.31 -7.55
C PRO A 340 16.76 9.65 -6.13
N ASN A 341 17.02 10.91 -5.83
CA ASN A 341 17.34 11.39 -4.49
C ASN A 341 16.13 12.14 -3.88
N TYR A 342 14.93 11.75 -4.31
CA TYR A 342 13.67 12.25 -3.80
C TYR A 342 13.60 13.80 -3.85
N ILE A 343 13.37 14.45 -2.71
CA ILE A 343 13.22 15.91 -2.64
C ILE A 343 14.49 16.67 -3.04
N LYS A 344 15.67 16.12 -2.78
CA LYS A 344 16.93 16.79 -3.12
C LYS A 344 17.03 17.07 -4.62
N ASP A 345 16.79 16.05 -5.45
CA ASP A 345 16.83 16.21 -6.90
C ASP A 345 15.70 17.13 -7.39
N CYS A 346 14.53 17.07 -6.76
CA CYS A 346 13.43 17.97 -7.07
C CYS A 346 13.80 19.45 -6.83
N ILE A 347 14.48 19.76 -5.73
CA ILE A 347 14.97 21.12 -5.41
C ILE A 347 16.04 21.55 -6.41
N GLU A 348 16.99 20.68 -6.71
CA GLU A 348 18.08 20.97 -7.66
C GLU A 348 17.56 21.25 -9.07
N ARG A 349 16.62 20.43 -9.56
CA ARG A 349 15.97 20.62 -10.89
C ARG A 349 15.19 21.93 -10.97
N ARG A 350 14.62 22.38 -9.86
CA ARG A 350 13.92 23.68 -9.76
C ARG A 350 14.83 24.86 -9.41
N LYS A 351 16.16 24.65 -9.35
CA LYS A 351 17.16 25.69 -9.11
C LYS A 351 16.83 26.63 -7.93
N GLY A 352 16.17 26.10 -6.89
CA GLY A 352 15.79 26.85 -5.70
C GLY A 352 14.58 27.79 -5.86
N GLU A 353 13.85 27.73 -6.97
CA GLU A 353 12.59 28.52 -7.17
C GLU A 353 11.57 28.26 -6.06
N ILE A 354 11.55 27.05 -5.49
CA ILE A 354 10.68 26.66 -4.39
C ILE A 354 11.56 26.46 -3.15
N PRO A 355 11.32 27.19 -2.05
CA PRO A 355 12.10 27.04 -0.83
C PRO A 355 12.01 25.64 -0.23
N LYS A 356 13.10 25.15 0.34
CA LYS A 356 13.15 23.84 1.00
C LYS A 356 12.03 23.64 2.03
N LYS A 357 11.72 24.66 2.84
CA LYS A 357 10.62 24.60 3.83
C LYS A 357 9.24 24.24 3.22
N VAL A 358 9.03 24.53 1.92
CA VAL A 358 7.80 24.17 1.21
C VAL A 358 7.80 22.68 0.89
N TYR A 359 8.96 22.15 0.45
CA TYR A 359 9.11 20.69 0.26
C TYR A 359 8.97 19.93 1.58
N ASP A 360 9.60 20.39 2.67
CA ASP A 360 9.47 19.78 3.99
C ASP A 360 7.99 19.73 4.45
N ARG A 361 7.22 20.81 4.18
CA ARG A 361 5.77 20.83 4.46
C ARG A 361 4.99 19.87 3.55
N MET A 362 5.34 19.80 2.27
CA MET A 362 4.72 18.86 1.34
C MET A 362 5.00 17.43 1.75
N GLU A 363 6.23 17.11 2.13
CA GLU A 363 6.65 15.80 2.60
C GLU A 363 5.90 15.38 3.87
N ASN A 364 5.79 16.29 4.86
CA ASN A 364 5.06 16.01 6.10
C ASN A 364 3.55 15.78 5.89
N ASN A 365 3.01 16.22 4.75
CA ASN A 365 1.61 16.02 4.36
C ASN A 365 1.45 15.04 3.20
N PHE A 366 2.51 14.31 2.85
CA PHE A 366 2.44 13.36 1.76
C PHE A 366 1.73 12.08 2.18
N ASP A 367 0.65 11.78 1.49
CA ASP A 367 -0.06 10.50 1.56
C ASP A 367 0.18 9.76 0.25
N PHE A 368 0.97 8.70 0.30
CA PHE A 368 1.26 7.88 -0.88
C PHE A 368 -0.06 7.32 -1.46
N PRO A 369 -0.26 7.40 -2.79
CA PRO A 369 -1.48 6.89 -3.43
C PRO A 369 -1.70 5.41 -3.14
N GLN A 370 -2.94 5.05 -2.87
CA GLN A 370 -3.31 3.67 -2.53
C GLN A 370 -4.15 3.05 -3.64
N LEU A 371 -4.04 1.74 -3.81
CA LEU A 371 -4.73 1.02 -4.86
C LEU A 371 -6.27 1.10 -4.75
N PHE A 372 -6.81 1.35 -3.57
CA PHE A 372 -8.25 1.57 -3.39
C PHE A 372 -8.74 2.94 -3.89
N GLU A 373 -7.83 3.83 -4.32
CA GLU A 373 -8.16 5.14 -4.89
C GLU A 373 -8.31 5.10 -6.43
N CYS A 374 -7.82 4.05 -7.08
CA CYS A 374 -7.69 4.02 -8.54
C CYS A 374 -7.86 2.61 -9.12
N ASN A 375 -8.09 2.53 -10.42
CA ASN A 375 -8.08 1.27 -11.17
C ASN A 375 -6.65 0.78 -11.37
N GLU A 376 -5.73 1.71 -11.65
CA GLU A 376 -4.31 1.42 -11.85
C GLU A 376 -3.46 2.43 -11.06
N LEU A 377 -2.52 1.92 -10.27
CA LEU A 377 -1.48 2.73 -9.65
C LEU A 377 -0.17 2.47 -10.41
N ILE A 378 0.31 3.49 -11.08
CA ILE A 378 1.53 3.46 -11.88
C ILE A 378 2.64 4.15 -11.09
N ILE A 379 3.72 3.45 -10.81
CA ILE A 379 4.89 4.01 -10.14
C ILE A 379 6.01 4.14 -11.17
N VAL A 380 6.51 5.34 -11.34
CA VAL A 380 7.67 5.66 -12.17
C VAL A 380 8.81 6.05 -11.25
N LYS A 381 9.77 5.17 -11.13
CA LYS A 381 10.97 5.37 -10.31
C LYS A 381 12.13 5.72 -11.22
N GLN A 382 12.66 6.93 -11.07
CA GLN A 382 13.76 7.43 -11.87
C GLN A 382 15.09 7.00 -11.24
N HIS A 383 16.03 6.53 -12.05
CA HIS A 383 17.37 6.22 -11.61
C HIS A 383 18.36 7.37 -11.89
N SER A 384 19.45 7.42 -11.13
CA SER A 384 20.49 8.46 -11.29
C SER A 384 21.26 8.39 -12.60
N ASP A 385 21.19 7.25 -13.31
CA ASP A 385 21.76 7.05 -14.65
C ASP A 385 20.84 7.55 -15.77
N GLY A 386 19.67 8.12 -15.41
CA GLY A 386 18.67 8.65 -16.37
C GLY A 386 17.69 7.62 -16.91
N THR A 387 17.74 6.37 -16.42
CA THR A 387 16.73 5.35 -16.76
C THR A 387 15.54 5.42 -15.83
N ASP A 388 14.37 5.01 -16.30
CA ASP A 388 13.15 4.94 -15.51
C ASP A 388 12.70 3.48 -15.39
N GLU A 389 12.34 3.08 -14.18
CA GLU A 389 11.69 1.81 -13.90
C GLU A 389 10.20 2.07 -13.64
N THR A 390 9.33 1.46 -14.44
CA THR A 390 7.88 1.64 -14.30
C THR A 390 7.22 0.34 -13.90
N HIS A 391 6.35 0.40 -12.89
CA HIS A 391 5.51 -0.72 -12.48
C HIS A 391 4.05 -0.28 -12.36
N ILE A 392 3.14 -1.16 -12.82
CA ILE A 392 1.69 -0.94 -12.78
C ILE A 392 1.07 -1.94 -11.81
N PHE A 393 0.52 -1.42 -10.72
CA PHE A 393 -0.33 -2.19 -9.84
C PHE A 393 -1.77 -2.07 -10.33
N ASN A 394 -2.34 -3.17 -10.78
CA ASN A 394 -3.72 -3.24 -11.26
C ASN A 394 -4.64 -3.62 -10.09
N GLY A 395 -5.69 -2.85 -9.91
CA GLY A 395 -6.67 -3.16 -8.89
C GLY A 395 -7.67 -4.24 -9.27
N ASP A 396 -7.67 -4.69 -10.51
CA ASP A 396 -8.56 -5.75 -11.00
C ASP A 396 -8.05 -7.16 -10.67
N LEU A 397 -6.79 -7.24 -10.27
CA LEU A 397 -6.19 -8.48 -9.83
C LEU A 397 -6.05 -8.39 -8.31
N THR A 398 -6.71 -9.27 -7.58
CA THR A 398 -6.04 -9.81 -6.41
C THR A 398 -4.57 -9.91 -6.76
N PRO A 399 -3.60 -9.48 -5.90
CA PRO A 399 -2.23 -9.90 -6.09
C PRO A 399 -2.35 -11.41 -6.25
N SER A 400 -2.31 -11.84 -7.51
CA SER A 400 -2.70 -13.20 -7.78
C SER A 400 -1.67 -14.02 -7.06
N LEU A 401 -2.12 -15.04 -6.33
CA LEU A 401 -1.28 -16.18 -6.03
C LEU A 401 -0.37 -16.47 -7.25
N ALA A 402 -0.82 -16.22 -8.48
CA ALA A 402 -0.08 -16.26 -9.72
C ALA A 402 1.09 -15.27 -9.82
N ASP A 403 1.02 -14.05 -9.26
CA ASP A 403 2.15 -13.12 -9.29
C ASP A 403 3.17 -13.44 -8.18
N ASP A 404 2.71 -13.93 -7.04
CA ASP A 404 3.60 -14.51 -6.03
C ASP A 404 4.28 -15.79 -6.55
N ILE A 405 3.60 -16.57 -7.40
CA ILE A 405 4.16 -17.75 -8.06
C ILE A 405 5.11 -17.37 -9.19
N ARG A 406 4.80 -16.38 -10.00
CA ARG A 406 5.70 -15.89 -11.06
C ARG A 406 6.96 -15.24 -10.50
N SER A 407 6.87 -14.57 -9.34
CA SER A 407 8.03 -13.97 -8.67
C SER A 407 8.95 -15.01 -8.02
N VAL A 408 8.44 -16.22 -7.75
CA VAL A 408 9.23 -17.38 -7.31
C VAL A 408 9.77 -18.07 -8.57
N SER A 409 10.76 -17.43 -9.20
CA SER A 409 11.42 -17.98 -10.38
C SER A 409 12.03 -19.37 -10.10
N GLY A 410 11.51 -20.36 -10.78
CA GLY A 410 12.27 -21.52 -11.32
C GLY A 410 12.93 -22.52 -10.39
N LYS A 411 13.11 -22.30 -9.09
CA LYS A 411 13.85 -23.21 -8.21
C LYS A 411 13.06 -23.80 -7.03
N ASP A 412 11.82 -23.35 -6.79
CA ASP A 412 11.03 -23.75 -5.61
C ASP A 412 9.83 -24.62 -5.97
N TYR A 413 10.12 -25.80 -6.52
CA TYR A 413 9.10 -26.84 -6.75
C TYR A 413 8.40 -27.28 -5.46
N ILE A 414 9.10 -27.27 -4.33
CA ILE A 414 8.57 -27.73 -3.03
C ILE A 414 7.50 -26.78 -2.50
N SER A 415 7.69 -25.47 -2.59
CA SER A 415 6.68 -24.51 -2.11
C SER A 415 5.42 -24.49 -2.98
N LYS A 416 5.55 -24.71 -4.28
CA LYS A 416 4.44 -24.77 -5.24
C LYS A 416 3.55 -25.99 -5.00
N THR A 417 4.15 -27.15 -4.80
CA THR A 417 3.44 -28.40 -4.45
C THR A 417 2.70 -28.26 -3.14
N LYS A 418 3.31 -27.58 -2.16
CA LYS A 418 2.69 -27.32 -0.87
C LYS A 418 1.46 -26.43 -0.99
N ILE A 419 1.54 -25.30 -1.73
CA ILE A 419 0.41 -24.41 -1.94
C ILE A 419 -0.76 -25.16 -2.58
N LEU A 420 -0.48 -26.02 -3.58
CA LEU A 420 -1.53 -26.80 -4.20
C LEU A 420 -2.12 -27.83 -3.24
N ASN A 421 -1.29 -28.49 -2.44
CA ASN A 421 -1.77 -29.43 -1.41
C ASN A 421 -2.61 -28.71 -0.36
N ASP A 422 -2.18 -27.51 0.10
CA ASP A 422 -2.93 -26.73 1.06
C ASP A 422 -4.28 -26.25 0.48
N LEU A 423 -4.32 -25.87 -0.79
CA LEU A 423 -5.57 -25.54 -1.51
C LEU A 423 -6.51 -26.76 -1.59
N ILE A 424 -5.99 -27.94 -1.92
CA ILE A 424 -6.76 -29.19 -2.01
C ILE A 424 -7.30 -29.59 -0.63
N ILE A 425 -6.49 -29.51 0.42
CA ILE A 425 -6.87 -29.82 1.79
C ILE A 425 -7.94 -28.85 2.29
N THR A 426 -7.74 -27.54 2.08
CA THR A 426 -8.68 -26.52 2.52
C THR A 426 -10.02 -26.64 1.78
N ARG A 427 -9.98 -26.90 0.47
CA ARG A 427 -11.19 -27.22 -0.31
C ARG A 427 -11.91 -28.45 0.22
N GLY A 428 -11.17 -29.51 0.53
CA GLY A 428 -11.73 -30.72 1.10
C GLY A 428 -12.41 -30.49 2.46
N ALA A 429 -11.79 -29.69 3.33
CA ALA A 429 -12.37 -29.30 4.60
C ALA A 429 -13.67 -28.51 4.44
N MET A 430 -13.72 -27.55 3.52
CA MET A 430 -14.93 -26.77 3.22
C MET A 430 -16.09 -27.63 2.71
N ILE A 431 -15.78 -28.63 1.88
CA ILE A 431 -16.80 -29.60 1.41
C ILE A 431 -17.32 -30.44 2.57
N LEU A 432 -16.45 -30.91 3.47
CA LEU A 432 -16.83 -31.71 4.62
C LEU A 432 -17.66 -30.94 5.64
N ASP A 433 -17.38 -29.64 5.81
CA ASP A 433 -18.15 -28.78 6.71
C ASP A 433 -19.56 -28.46 6.19
N GLY A 434 -19.81 -28.59 4.88
CA GLY A 434 -21.15 -28.59 4.26
C GLY A 434 -21.92 -27.25 4.34
N TYR A 435 -21.25 -26.13 4.61
CA TYR A 435 -21.91 -24.82 4.63
C TYR A 435 -22.13 -24.28 3.22
N GLU A 436 -23.38 -23.94 2.87
CA GLU A 436 -23.73 -23.34 1.56
C GLU A 436 -22.89 -22.08 1.22
N CYS A 437 -22.45 -21.33 2.23
CA CYS A 437 -21.59 -20.16 2.02
C CYS A 437 -20.22 -20.51 1.41
N TYR A 438 -19.77 -21.76 1.45
CA TYR A 438 -18.50 -22.18 0.87
C TYR A 438 -18.55 -22.51 -0.63
N ASP A 439 -19.72 -22.61 -1.25
CA ASP A 439 -19.84 -23.00 -2.66
C ASP A 439 -19.06 -22.09 -3.61
N SER A 440 -19.10 -20.77 -3.37
CA SER A 440 -18.34 -19.80 -4.15
C SER A 440 -16.82 -19.92 -3.93
N CYS A 441 -16.41 -20.23 -2.70
CA CYS A 441 -15.00 -20.45 -2.35
C CYS A 441 -14.48 -21.76 -2.92
N ILE A 442 -15.28 -22.82 -2.87
CA ILE A 442 -14.96 -24.13 -3.46
C ILE A 442 -14.76 -23.97 -4.96
N LYS A 443 -15.66 -23.28 -5.65
CA LYS A 443 -15.55 -23.00 -7.07
C LYS A 443 -14.28 -22.21 -7.41
N TYR A 444 -13.97 -21.18 -6.64
CA TYR A 444 -12.74 -20.40 -6.82
C TYR A 444 -11.49 -21.23 -6.57
N MET A 445 -11.49 -22.10 -5.55
CA MET A 445 -10.40 -23.03 -5.31
C MET A 445 -10.25 -24.04 -6.43
N ASP A 446 -11.35 -24.52 -7.03
CA ASP A 446 -11.30 -25.38 -8.20
C ASP A 446 -10.64 -24.71 -9.40
N GLU A 447 -10.95 -23.43 -9.65
CA GLU A 447 -10.31 -22.64 -10.69
C GLU A 447 -8.81 -22.43 -10.41
N LEU A 448 -8.44 -22.12 -9.16
CA LEU A 448 -7.03 -22.02 -8.74
C LEU A 448 -6.31 -23.35 -8.89
N ILE A 449 -6.88 -24.44 -8.38
CA ILE A 449 -6.29 -25.79 -8.48
C ILE A 449 -6.11 -26.17 -9.94
N SER A 450 -7.09 -25.88 -10.80
CA SER A 450 -7.00 -26.14 -12.25
C SER A 450 -5.91 -25.30 -12.90
N THR A 451 -5.82 -24.02 -12.54
CA THR A 451 -4.77 -23.11 -13.04
C THR A 451 -3.38 -23.62 -12.61
N TYR A 452 -3.24 -24.03 -11.37
CA TYR A 452 -1.99 -24.60 -10.85
C TYR A 452 -1.62 -25.92 -11.54
N LYS A 453 -2.57 -26.83 -11.73
CA LYS A 453 -2.35 -28.07 -12.47
C LYS A 453 -1.91 -27.84 -13.90
N ASN A 454 -2.47 -26.85 -14.58
CA ASN A 454 -2.12 -26.50 -15.96
C ASN A 454 -0.76 -25.76 -16.08
N MET A 455 -0.26 -25.16 -15.00
CA MET A 455 1.05 -24.51 -14.97
C MET A 455 2.21 -25.48 -14.74
N PHE A 456 1.91 -26.70 -14.28
CA PHE A 456 2.90 -27.73 -13.97
C PHE A 456 2.52 -29.03 -14.64
N ASP A 457 3.46 -29.62 -15.35
CA ASP A 457 3.33 -30.98 -15.83
C ASP A 457 3.50 -31.92 -14.61
N TYR A 458 2.36 -32.29 -14.03
CA TYR A 458 2.30 -33.07 -12.80
C TYR A 458 2.80 -34.50 -12.96
N THR A 459 2.76 -35.02 -14.18
CA THR A 459 3.16 -36.39 -14.51
C THR A 459 4.67 -36.58 -14.40
N GLU A 460 5.46 -35.55 -14.66
CA GLU A 460 6.93 -35.60 -14.49
C GLU A 460 7.40 -35.67 -13.03
N LEU A 461 6.58 -35.18 -12.06
CA LEU A 461 7.01 -35.01 -10.67
C LEU A 461 6.51 -36.06 -9.68
N PHE A 462 5.31 -36.61 -9.91
CA PHE A 462 4.63 -37.42 -8.89
C PHE A 462 4.09 -38.77 -9.42
N GLY A 463 4.24 -39.08 -10.70
CA GLY A 463 3.52 -40.21 -11.28
C GLY A 463 1.99 -39.95 -11.25
N GLU A 464 1.21 -40.86 -11.76
CA GLU A 464 -0.25 -40.83 -11.66
C GLU A 464 -0.68 -40.87 -10.19
N ILE A 465 -1.14 -39.78 -9.64
CA ILE A 465 -1.79 -39.76 -8.32
C ILE A 465 -3.20 -40.35 -8.55
N PRO A 466 -3.55 -41.48 -7.96
CA PRO A 466 -4.91 -42.02 -8.07
C PRO A 466 -5.85 -41.01 -7.39
N LEU A 467 -6.68 -40.34 -8.19
CA LEU A 467 -7.85 -39.66 -7.68
C LEU A 467 -8.71 -40.74 -7.04
N LYS A 468 -8.79 -40.83 -5.71
CA LYS A 468 -9.86 -41.55 -5.05
C LYS A 468 -11.15 -40.86 -5.43
N ASN A 469 -11.83 -41.43 -6.43
CA ASN A 469 -13.25 -41.27 -6.59
C ASN A 469 -13.87 -42.01 -5.41
N ASP A 470 -14.48 -41.25 -4.47
CA ASP A 470 -15.73 -41.63 -3.79
C ASP A 470 -16.17 -40.48 -2.89
#